data_f98b308d51906ad8300468b950ad3b3c
#
_entry.id   f98b308d51906ad8300468b950ad3b3c
#
_cell.length_a   1.000
_cell.length_b   1.000
_cell.length_c   1.000
_cell.angle_alpha   90.00
_cell.angle_beta   90.00
_cell.angle_gamma   90.00
#
_symmetry.space_group_name_H-M   'P 1'
#
loop_
_entity.id
_entity.type
_entity.pdbx_description
1 polymer ?
#
loop_
_entity_poly.entity_id
_entity_poly.type
_entity_poly.pdbx_seq_one_letter_code
_entity_poly.pdbx_strand_id
1 'polypeptide(L)'
;MGLMDMSRRMISVLFAALTFSTAALASDISQTEYDAIAERIKPVGDVYLAGAEPVKAEPTGPRDGAAVYGTFCIACHASGVNGAPKTGDAGDWAPRIAQGKDVLTNHAIQGFNAMPAKGTCMDCSDDEIIAAIDHMTKGL
;
A
#
# COMPACT_ATOMS: atom_id res chain seq x y z
N MET A 1 48.83 -50.83 -10.75
CA MET A 1 47.92 -49.87 -10.14
C MET A 1 48.64 -49.28 -8.95
N GLY A 2 49.17 -48.08 -9.10
CA GLY A 2 50.19 -47.55 -8.22
C GLY A 2 49.64 -46.79 -7.02
N LEU A 3 50.41 -46.74 -5.95
CA LEU A 3 50.17 -45.99 -4.72
C LEU A 3 49.72 -44.53 -4.95
N MET A 4 50.09 -43.94 -6.09
CA MET A 4 49.72 -42.57 -6.46
C MET A 4 48.24 -42.39 -6.78
N ASP A 5 47.55 -43.42 -7.26
CA ASP A 5 46.13 -43.35 -7.62
C ASP A 5 45.23 -43.42 -6.37
N MET A 6 45.64 -44.18 -5.37
CA MET A 6 44.97 -44.32 -4.09
C MET A 6 45.08 -43.02 -3.27
N SER A 7 46.24 -42.35 -3.31
CA SER A 7 46.46 -41.03 -2.66
C SER A 7 45.61 -39.93 -3.27
N ARG A 8 45.48 -39.88 -4.61
CA ARG A 8 44.61 -38.90 -5.29
C ARG A 8 43.13 -39.08 -4.97
N ARG A 9 42.65 -40.30 -4.86
CA ARG A 9 41.25 -40.60 -4.48
C ARG A 9 40.95 -40.24 -3.03
N MET A 10 41.89 -40.50 -2.10
CA MET A 10 41.73 -40.09 -0.69
C MET A 10 41.73 -38.57 -0.52
N ILE A 11 42.58 -37.86 -1.25
CA ILE A 11 42.61 -36.39 -1.20
C ILE A 11 41.31 -35.79 -1.78
N SER A 12 40.77 -36.34 -2.86
CA SER A 12 39.51 -35.90 -3.45
C SER A 12 38.32 -36.12 -2.53
N VAL A 13 38.26 -37.23 -1.80
CA VAL A 13 37.19 -37.49 -0.82
C VAL A 13 37.29 -36.58 0.40
N LEU A 14 38.50 -36.27 0.87
CA LEU A 14 38.74 -35.33 1.95
C LEU A 14 38.36 -33.90 1.58
N PHE A 15 38.62 -33.44 0.34
CA PHE A 15 38.22 -32.13 -0.14
C PHE A 15 36.69 -32.03 -0.31
N ALA A 16 36.04 -33.08 -0.78
CA ALA A 16 34.57 -33.11 -0.92
C ALA A 16 33.85 -33.08 0.44
N ALA A 17 34.45 -33.67 1.48
CA ALA A 17 33.90 -33.63 2.84
C ALA A 17 34.07 -32.26 3.52
N LEU A 18 35.15 -31.53 3.19
CA LEU A 18 35.41 -30.21 3.81
C LEU A 18 34.53 -29.10 3.24
N THR A 19 34.04 -29.23 1.99
CA THR A 19 33.17 -28.24 1.37
C THR A 19 31.70 -28.31 1.80
N PHE A 20 31.31 -29.43 2.47
CA PHE A 20 29.91 -29.61 2.91
C PHE A 20 29.65 -29.07 4.33
N SER A 21 30.67 -28.63 5.06
CA SER A 21 30.54 -28.24 6.47
C SER A 21 30.38 -26.74 6.71
N THR A 22 30.35 -25.88 5.68
CA THR A 22 30.24 -24.43 5.86
C THR A 22 28.87 -23.83 5.52
N ALA A 23 27.87 -24.64 5.17
CA ALA A 23 26.55 -24.17 4.78
C ALA A 23 25.50 -24.16 5.90
N ALA A 24 25.87 -24.34 7.16
CA ALA A 24 24.91 -24.54 8.24
C ALA A 24 25.08 -23.58 9.44
N LEU A 25 25.30 -22.29 9.20
CA LEU A 25 25.24 -21.27 10.27
C LEU A 25 24.41 -20.03 9.89
N ALA A 26 23.53 -20.13 8.90
CA ALA A 26 22.38 -19.26 8.87
C ALA A 26 21.39 -19.86 9.87
N SER A 27 21.36 -19.35 11.08
CA SER A 27 20.32 -19.66 12.05
C SER A 27 19.01 -19.17 11.47
N ASP A 28 18.31 -20.05 10.77
CA ASP A 28 16.93 -19.81 10.35
C ASP A 28 16.14 -19.72 11.66
N ILE A 29 15.81 -18.50 12.05
CA ILE A 29 14.92 -18.26 13.20
C ILE A 29 13.66 -19.04 12.91
N SER A 30 13.35 -20.04 13.71
CA SER A 30 12.17 -20.86 13.50
C SER A 30 10.94 -19.98 13.54
N GLN A 31 9.92 -20.31 12.75
CA GLN A 31 8.66 -19.55 12.75
C GLN A 31 8.11 -19.40 14.19
N THR A 32 8.30 -20.41 15.03
CA THR A 32 7.90 -20.41 16.43
C THR A 32 8.64 -19.34 17.26
N GLU A 33 9.94 -19.14 17.00
CA GLU A 33 10.72 -18.07 17.66
C GLU A 33 10.33 -16.70 17.17
N TYR A 34 10.06 -16.56 15.87
CA TYR A 34 9.54 -15.32 15.28
C TYR A 34 8.21 -14.94 15.91
N ASP A 35 7.26 -15.87 16.00
CA ASP A 35 5.93 -15.64 16.59
C ASP A 35 6.04 -15.30 18.08
N ALA A 36 6.96 -15.94 18.81
CA ALA A 36 7.21 -15.64 20.22
C ALA A 36 7.83 -14.22 20.42
N ILE A 37 8.68 -13.80 19.50
CA ILE A 37 9.23 -12.44 19.53
C ILE A 37 8.14 -11.42 19.19
N ALA A 38 7.36 -11.66 18.13
CA ALA A 38 6.27 -10.80 17.70
C ALA A 38 5.26 -10.57 18.83
N GLU A 39 4.90 -11.63 19.57
CA GLU A 39 3.98 -11.50 20.71
C GLU A 39 4.57 -10.69 21.86
N ARG A 40 5.88 -10.81 22.14
CA ARG A 40 6.55 -10.03 23.20
C ARG A 40 6.70 -8.55 22.90
N ILE A 41 6.85 -8.18 21.60
CA ILE A 41 6.98 -6.78 21.18
C ILE A 41 5.66 -6.16 20.75
N LYS A 42 4.58 -6.91 20.83
CA LYS A 42 3.24 -6.43 20.52
C LYS A 42 2.90 -5.22 21.40
N PRO A 43 2.43 -4.12 20.83
CA PRO A 43 2.05 -2.94 21.59
C PRO A 43 1.01 -3.30 22.66
N VAL A 44 1.22 -2.82 23.87
CA VAL A 44 0.25 -2.98 24.99
C VAL A 44 -0.71 -1.80 24.93
N GLY A 45 -1.79 -1.97 24.16
CA GLY A 45 -2.83 -0.95 23.98
C GLY A 45 -2.50 0.09 22.91
N ASP A 46 -3.43 0.97 22.68
CA ASP A 46 -3.34 2.03 21.70
C ASP A 46 -2.91 3.35 22.37
N VAL A 47 -2.11 4.15 21.64
CA VAL A 47 -1.67 5.46 22.12
C VAL A 47 -2.64 6.52 21.58
N TYR A 48 -3.34 7.20 22.47
CA TYR A 48 -4.23 8.31 22.12
C TYR A 48 -3.68 9.64 22.65
N LEU A 49 -3.95 10.73 21.94
CA LEU A 49 -3.72 12.06 22.47
C LEU A 49 -4.65 12.28 23.68
N ALA A 50 -4.17 12.96 24.71
CA ALA A 50 -4.97 13.26 25.87
C ALA A 50 -6.22 14.05 25.48
N GLY A 51 -7.41 13.50 25.77
CA GLY A 51 -8.70 14.06 25.41
C GLY A 51 -9.25 13.64 24.04
N ALA A 52 -8.53 12.81 23.27
CA ALA A 52 -9.08 12.19 22.07
C ALA A 52 -9.85 10.92 22.46
N GLU A 53 -11.06 10.78 21.96
CA GLU A 53 -11.77 9.49 22.06
C GLU A 53 -11.06 8.45 21.19
N PRO A 54 -11.08 7.15 21.60
CA PRO A 54 -10.56 6.08 20.76
C PRO A 54 -11.21 6.17 19.36
N VAL A 55 -10.38 6.25 18.34
CA VAL A 55 -10.88 6.23 16.97
C VAL A 55 -11.61 4.90 16.80
N LYS A 56 -12.94 4.97 16.70
CA LYS A 56 -13.76 3.79 16.40
C LYS A 56 -13.21 3.20 15.12
N ALA A 57 -12.78 1.94 15.16
CA ALA A 57 -12.31 1.24 13.98
C ALA A 57 -13.30 1.48 12.84
N GLU A 58 -12.81 2.05 11.72
CA GLU A 58 -13.68 2.28 10.58
C GLU A 58 -14.26 0.93 10.11
N PRO A 59 -15.50 0.94 9.61
CA PRO A 59 -16.13 -0.27 9.12
C PRO A 59 -15.21 -0.91 8.06
N THR A 60 -14.94 -2.19 8.22
CA THR A 60 -14.07 -3.00 7.34
C THR A 60 -14.67 -3.26 5.94
N GLY A 61 -15.67 -2.48 5.53
CA GLY A 61 -16.30 -2.49 4.22
C GLY A 61 -15.82 -1.35 3.32
N PRO A 62 -16.16 -1.40 2.02
CA PRO A 62 -15.87 -0.30 1.10
C PRO A 62 -16.46 1.01 1.62
N ARG A 63 -15.66 2.06 1.60
CA ARG A 63 -16.09 3.42 2.00
C ARG A 63 -16.99 4.01 0.92
N ASP A 64 -18.01 4.75 1.31
CA ASP A 64 -18.81 5.50 0.35
C ASP A 64 -18.07 6.72 -0.21
N GLY A 65 -18.55 7.26 -1.32
CA GLY A 65 -17.91 8.38 -2.00
C GLY A 65 -17.83 9.66 -1.15
N ALA A 66 -18.78 9.89 -0.24
CA ALA A 66 -18.78 11.04 0.66
C ALA A 66 -17.68 10.90 1.72
N ALA A 67 -17.48 9.72 2.28
CA ALA A 67 -16.44 9.44 3.25
C ALA A 67 -15.04 9.59 2.63
N VAL A 68 -14.83 9.03 1.43
CA VAL A 68 -13.57 9.16 0.69
C VAL A 68 -13.30 10.64 0.35
N TYR A 69 -14.30 11.34 -0.19
CA TYR A 69 -14.20 12.77 -0.50
C TYR A 69 -13.83 13.59 0.75
N GLY A 70 -14.53 13.38 1.84
CA GLY A 70 -14.33 14.15 3.08
C GLY A 70 -12.95 13.96 3.70
N THR A 71 -12.32 12.82 3.45
CA THR A 71 -11.00 12.53 4.03
C THR A 71 -9.85 12.92 3.10
N PHE A 72 -9.94 12.66 1.80
CA PHE A 72 -8.81 12.74 0.89
C PHE A 72 -8.94 13.83 -0.19
N CYS A 73 -10.15 14.20 -0.58
CA CYS A 73 -10.38 15.04 -1.74
C CYS A 73 -10.75 16.49 -1.38
N ILE A 74 -11.42 16.67 -0.25
CA ILE A 74 -12.01 17.95 0.19
C ILE A 74 -10.98 19.10 0.24
N ALA A 75 -9.74 18.82 0.63
CA ALA A 75 -8.70 19.82 0.80
C ALA A 75 -8.46 20.65 -0.49
N CYS A 76 -8.56 20.00 -1.65
CA CYS A 76 -8.38 20.65 -2.94
C CYS A 76 -9.73 20.96 -3.62
N HIS A 77 -10.67 20.02 -3.61
CA HIS A 77 -11.92 20.11 -4.37
C HIS A 77 -13.03 20.90 -3.68
N ALA A 78 -12.87 21.34 -2.44
CA ALA A 78 -13.80 22.28 -1.81
C ALA A 78 -13.58 23.71 -2.30
N SER A 79 -12.33 24.13 -2.45
CA SER A 79 -11.96 25.52 -2.75
C SER A 79 -11.30 25.75 -4.11
N GLY A 80 -10.98 24.68 -4.85
CA GLY A 80 -10.37 24.80 -6.18
C GLY A 80 -8.85 25.01 -6.15
N VAL A 81 -8.17 24.56 -5.12
CA VAL A 81 -6.70 24.65 -5.00
C VAL A 81 -6.01 24.07 -6.23
N ASN A 82 -5.00 24.76 -6.74
CA ASN A 82 -4.22 24.38 -7.92
C ASN A 82 -5.06 24.04 -9.18
N GLY A 83 -6.24 24.65 -9.32
CA GLY A 83 -7.14 24.40 -10.45
C GLY A 83 -7.97 23.11 -10.33
N ALA A 84 -8.08 22.54 -9.13
CA ALA A 84 -9.00 21.45 -8.86
C ALA A 84 -10.44 21.89 -9.12
N PRO A 85 -11.27 21.10 -9.82
CA PRO A 85 -12.68 21.43 -10.01
C PRO A 85 -13.41 21.35 -8.68
N LYS A 86 -14.15 22.42 -8.36
CA LYS A 86 -14.91 22.49 -7.10
C LYS A 86 -16.09 21.54 -7.11
N THR A 87 -16.31 20.87 -6.01
CA THR A 87 -17.45 19.97 -5.83
C THR A 87 -18.76 20.67 -6.15
N GLY A 88 -19.56 20.08 -7.05
CA GLY A 88 -20.87 20.59 -7.47
C GLY A 88 -20.82 21.81 -8.39
N ASP A 89 -19.66 22.30 -8.80
CA ASP A 89 -19.55 23.44 -9.73
C ASP A 89 -19.61 22.96 -11.19
N ALA A 90 -20.75 23.16 -11.84
CA ALA A 90 -20.98 22.75 -13.22
C ALA A 90 -19.97 23.36 -14.21
N GLY A 91 -19.54 24.60 -13.98
CA GLY A 91 -18.56 25.26 -14.85
C GLY A 91 -17.18 24.61 -14.80
N ASP A 92 -16.73 24.26 -13.60
CA ASP A 92 -15.45 23.60 -13.39
C ASP A 92 -15.47 22.15 -13.92
N TRP A 93 -16.59 21.44 -13.79
CA TRP A 93 -16.70 20.04 -14.17
C TRP A 93 -17.06 19.80 -15.65
N ALA A 94 -17.81 20.71 -16.30
CA ALA A 94 -18.30 20.50 -17.67
C ALA A 94 -17.20 20.10 -18.67
N PRO A 95 -16.03 20.76 -18.75
CA PRO A 95 -14.97 20.38 -19.69
C PRO A 95 -14.32 19.03 -19.36
N ARG A 96 -14.45 18.55 -18.12
CA ARG A 96 -13.91 17.28 -17.66
C ARG A 96 -14.89 16.14 -17.94
N ILE A 97 -16.17 16.35 -17.62
CA ILE A 97 -17.26 15.40 -17.91
C ILE A 97 -17.38 15.17 -19.42
N ALA A 98 -17.18 16.21 -20.24
CA ALA A 98 -17.21 16.10 -21.70
C ALA A 98 -16.15 15.13 -22.28
N GLN A 99 -15.06 14.84 -21.55
CA GLN A 99 -14.05 13.88 -21.97
C GLN A 99 -14.49 12.42 -21.73
N GLY A 100 -15.57 12.22 -21.02
CA GLY A 100 -16.09 10.89 -20.67
C GLY A 100 -15.63 10.39 -19.30
N LYS A 101 -16.49 9.54 -18.70
CA LYS A 101 -16.27 9.02 -17.33
C LYS A 101 -14.97 8.22 -17.20
N ASP A 102 -14.59 7.46 -18.22
CA ASP A 102 -13.38 6.63 -18.20
C ASP A 102 -12.11 7.50 -18.12
N VAL A 103 -12.06 8.61 -18.86
CA VAL A 103 -10.93 9.56 -18.82
C VAL A 103 -10.87 10.22 -17.46
N LEU A 104 -12.01 10.65 -16.94
CA LEU A 104 -12.12 11.27 -15.63
C LEU A 104 -11.63 10.36 -14.51
N THR A 105 -12.08 9.11 -14.53
CA THR A 105 -11.68 8.06 -13.57
C THR A 105 -10.18 7.78 -13.66
N ASN A 106 -9.66 7.61 -14.88
CA ASN A 106 -8.26 7.33 -15.12
C ASN A 106 -7.35 8.45 -14.60
N HIS A 107 -7.73 9.70 -14.86
CA HIS A 107 -7.01 10.87 -14.32
C HIS A 107 -7.00 10.88 -12.78
N ALA A 108 -8.09 10.52 -12.14
CA ALA A 108 -8.15 10.48 -10.68
C ALA A 108 -7.31 9.33 -10.09
N ILE A 109 -7.31 8.15 -10.73
CA ILE A 109 -6.56 6.98 -10.27
C ILE A 109 -5.05 7.17 -10.48
N GLN A 110 -4.65 7.67 -11.64
CA GLN A 110 -3.23 7.80 -11.99
C GLN A 110 -2.61 9.15 -11.59
N GLY A 111 -3.45 10.13 -11.27
CA GLY A 111 -3.05 11.51 -11.07
C GLY A 111 -3.10 12.32 -12.38
N PHE A 112 -3.33 13.63 -12.26
CA PHE A 112 -3.41 14.53 -13.41
C PHE A 112 -2.94 15.93 -13.04
N ASN A 113 -1.91 16.44 -13.71
CA ASN A 113 -1.29 17.74 -13.41
C ASN A 113 -0.87 17.84 -11.93
N ALA A 114 -1.49 18.74 -11.17
CA ALA A 114 -1.22 18.91 -9.74
C ALA A 114 -1.96 17.90 -8.84
N MET A 115 -2.90 17.13 -9.38
CA MET A 115 -3.63 16.12 -8.64
C MET A 115 -2.77 14.86 -8.49
N PRO A 116 -2.43 14.43 -7.27
CA PRO A 116 -1.70 13.19 -7.06
C PRO A 116 -2.58 11.96 -7.35
N ALA A 117 -1.95 10.82 -7.59
CA ALA A 117 -2.63 9.55 -7.79
C ALA A 117 -3.60 9.26 -6.63
N LYS A 118 -4.84 8.89 -6.97
CA LYS A 118 -5.94 8.60 -6.02
C LYS A 118 -6.21 9.72 -5.00
N GLY A 119 -5.80 10.96 -5.29
CA GLY A 119 -5.93 12.07 -4.35
C GLY A 119 -5.17 11.84 -3.03
N THR A 120 -4.08 11.07 -3.05
CA THR A 120 -3.29 10.55 -1.91
C THR A 120 -3.92 9.41 -1.11
N CYS A 121 -5.10 8.94 -1.45
CA CYS A 121 -5.70 7.75 -0.83
C CYS A 121 -5.07 6.46 -1.39
N MET A 122 -3.92 6.08 -0.88
CA MET A 122 -3.15 4.94 -1.40
C MET A 122 -3.81 3.58 -1.14
N ASP A 123 -4.68 3.51 -0.15
CA ASP A 123 -5.44 2.33 0.26
C ASP A 123 -6.85 2.26 -0.35
N CYS A 124 -7.28 3.30 -1.08
CA CYS A 124 -8.55 3.29 -1.78
C CYS A 124 -8.55 2.32 -2.96
N SER A 125 -9.61 1.54 -3.07
CA SER A 125 -9.93 0.82 -4.30
C SER A 125 -10.31 1.78 -5.42
N ASP A 126 -10.26 1.32 -6.65
CA ASP A 126 -10.68 2.13 -7.80
C ASP A 126 -12.18 2.46 -7.74
N ASP A 127 -13.00 1.54 -7.22
CA ASP A 127 -14.44 1.75 -7.03
C ASP A 127 -14.73 2.85 -5.99
N GLU A 128 -13.94 2.95 -4.93
CA GLU A 128 -14.04 4.02 -3.93
C GLU A 128 -13.67 5.39 -4.53
N ILE A 129 -12.67 5.44 -5.42
CA ILE A 129 -12.32 6.66 -6.16
C ILE A 129 -13.45 7.05 -7.12
N ILE A 130 -14.05 6.08 -7.82
CA ILE A 130 -15.22 6.31 -8.69
C ILE A 130 -16.39 6.85 -7.88
N ALA A 131 -16.69 6.27 -6.73
CA ALA A 131 -17.74 6.75 -5.84
C ALA A 131 -17.49 8.20 -5.34
N ALA A 132 -16.24 8.56 -5.07
CA ALA A 132 -15.87 9.92 -4.71
C ALA A 132 -16.07 10.92 -5.87
N ILE A 133 -15.74 10.51 -7.11
CA ILE A 133 -16.03 11.32 -8.31
C ILE A 133 -17.54 11.50 -8.47
N ASP A 134 -18.31 10.44 -8.36
CA ASP A 134 -19.77 10.50 -8.45
C ASP A 134 -20.38 11.39 -7.35
N HIS A 135 -19.80 11.41 -6.16
CA HIS A 135 -20.17 12.33 -5.09
C HIS A 135 -19.90 13.80 -5.48
N MET A 136 -18.73 14.11 -6.02
CA MET A 136 -18.34 15.48 -6.39
C MET A 136 -19.11 16.03 -7.59
N THR A 137 -19.57 15.15 -8.48
CA THR A 137 -20.29 15.49 -9.72
C THR A 137 -21.80 15.26 -9.61
N LYS A 138 -22.29 15.01 -8.41
CA LYS A 138 -23.70 14.69 -8.19
C LYS A 138 -24.61 15.86 -8.60
N GLY A 139 -25.50 15.59 -9.54
CA GLY A 139 -26.48 16.58 -10.02
C GLY A 139 -26.00 17.47 -11.18
N LEU A 140 -24.82 17.17 -11.74
CA LEU A 140 -24.24 17.88 -12.89
C LEU A 140 -24.60 17.19 -14.20
#